data_85c0f4194dd19ee5be81c3d5bbed131c
#
_entry.id   85c0f4194dd19ee5be81c3d5bbed131c
#
_cell.length_a   1.000
_cell.length_b   1.000
_cell.length_c   1.000
_cell.angle_alpha   90.00
_cell.angle_beta   90.00
_cell.angle_gamma   90.00
#
_symmetry.space_group_name_H-M   'P 1'
#
loop_
_entity.id
_entity.type
_entity.pdbx_description
1 polymer ?
#
loop_
_entity_poly.entity_id
_entity_poly.type
_entity_poly.pdbx_seq_one_letter_code
_entity_poly.pdbx_strand_id
1 'polypeptide(L)'
;RYGLAASVWSETIGLALDIAPKLLAGVVWVNATNLFDASVGFGGYRESGFGREGGREGMYEYLKPKAWSGRKARAKALPQPAPTADSAGFGVPPIDRTAKLFVGGKQVRPDGNYPRAVLSPKGRHLGEVGEGNRKDIRNAVAAARAAEPWARATAHNRAQILYYLAENLSARGDEFARRIAYMTGVSGAKARVEVDASIERLFSYGAWADKFEGTIHAPPLRGVVLAMHEPIGVVGAACPDEAPLLGFVSLIAPLIAMGNRVVVVPSERHPLAATDFYQVLETSDVPAGVVNIVTGGRDDLVKVLAEHDDVDALWVFGSQEASASAERLSIGNLKRTLVDHGLLLDWYDRAACEGPILLRHALQVKNIWIPYGD
;
A
#
# COMPACT_ATOMS: atom_id res chain seq x y z
N ARG A 1 11.86 -11.06 15.62
CA ARG A 1 10.48 -11.52 15.78
C ARG A 1 9.68 -10.55 16.63
N TYR A 2 10.13 -10.18 17.83
CA TYR A 2 9.50 -9.24 18.76
C TYR A 2 10.14 -7.86 18.69
N GLY A 3 9.43 -6.81 19.07
CA GLY A 3 9.93 -5.45 19.07
C GLY A 3 9.09 -4.52 19.95
N LEU A 4 8.91 -4.87 21.24
CA LEU A 4 8.12 -4.05 22.15
C LEU A 4 8.91 -2.81 22.57
N ALA A 5 10.00 -3.03 23.30
CA ALA A 5 10.78 -1.96 23.89
C ALA A 5 12.28 -2.33 23.99
N ALA A 6 13.13 -1.31 24.06
CA ALA A 6 14.56 -1.45 24.24
C ALA A 6 15.13 -0.28 25.05
N SER A 7 16.29 -0.47 25.67
CA SER A 7 17.05 0.60 26.31
C SER A 7 18.44 0.71 25.67
N VAL A 8 18.92 1.94 25.50
CA VAL A 8 20.28 2.26 25.04
C VAL A 8 20.99 3.01 26.16
N TRP A 9 22.09 2.48 26.62
CA TRP A 9 22.91 3.10 27.69
C TRP A 9 24.23 3.55 27.10
N SER A 10 24.52 4.83 27.18
CA SER A 10 25.78 5.41 26.70
C SER A 10 26.04 6.76 27.36
N GLU A 11 27.27 7.01 27.74
CA GLU A 11 27.75 8.34 28.17
C GLU A 11 27.86 9.30 26.96
N THR A 12 27.99 8.74 25.75
CA THR A 12 28.05 9.51 24.50
C THR A 12 26.66 9.65 23.91
N ILE A 13 26.01 10.79 24.12
CA ILE A 13 24.63 11.07 23.64
C ILE A 13 24.51 10.90 22.14
N GLY A 14 25.51 11.31 21.35
CA GLY A 14 25.50 11.15 19.89
C GLY A 14 25.40 9.69 19.47
N LEU A 15 26.10 8.78 20.15
CA LEU A 15 26.00 7.34 19.89
C LEU A 15 24.61 6.78 20.24
N ALA A 16 24.06 7.20 21.40
CA ALA A 16 22.75 6.78 21.83
C ALA A 16 21.67 7.20 20.82
N LEU A 17 21.72 8.43 20.32
CA LEU A 17 20.80 8.98 19.33
C LEU A 17 20.99 8.36 17.94
N ASP A 18 22.19 7.92 17.58
CA ASP A 18 22.43 7.19 16.33
C ASP A 18 21.86 5.76 16.38
N ILE A 19 21.93 5.10 17.53
CA ILE A 19 21.47 3.71 17.69
C ILE A 19 19.96 3.62 17.91
N ALA A 20 19.38 4.49 18.75
CA ALA A 20 17.99 4.38 19.17
C ALA A 20 16.98 4.30 17.98
N PRO A 21 17.10 5.09 16.91
CA PRO A 21 16.23 4.97 15.74
C PRO A 21 16.39 3.65 14.98
N LYS A 22 17.57 3.01 15.05
CA LYS A 22 17.88 1.77 14.32
C LYS A 22 17.34 0.51 14.98
N LEU A 23 16.95 0.59 16.27
CA LEU A 23 16.37 -0.55 16.98
C LEU A 23 14.96 -0.85 16.48
N LEU A 24 14.69 -2.12 16.24
CA LEU A 24 13.35 -2.59 15.80
C LEU A 24 12.45 -2.77 17.02
N ALA A 25 12.12 -1.66 17.68
CA ALA A 25 11.23 -1.61 18.84
C ALA A 25 10.32 -0.37 18.77
N GLY A 26 9.12 -0.48 19.28
CA GLY A 26 8.18 0.63 19.28
C GLY A 26 8.49 1.69 20.33
N VAL A 27 9.19 1.32 21.40
CA VAL A 27 9.66 2.23 22.43
C VAL A 27 11.16 2.02 22.69
N VAL A 28 11.92 3.12 22.78
CA VAL A 28 13.33 3.09 23.12
C VAL A 28 13.59 4.11 24.23
N TRP A 29 14.26 3.71 25.29
CA TRP A 29 14.72 4.60 26.35
C TRP A 29 16.24 4.84 26.23
N VAL A 30 16.64 6.09 26.26
CA VAL A 30 18.07 6.49 26.29
C VAL A 30 18.46 6.77 27.73
N ASN A 31 19.46 6.04 28.24
CA ASN A 31 19.95 6.11 29.63
C ASN A 31 18.83 6.00 30.68
N ALA A 32 17.80 5.26 30.36
CA ALA A 32 16.62 5.04 31.22
C ALA A 32 15.95 3.72 30.87
N THR A 33 14.97 3.34 31.64
CA THR A 33 14.08 2.22 31.37
C THR A 33 12.73 2.44 32.04
N ASN A 34 11.66 1.87 31.46
CA ASN A 34 10.30 1.86 32.02
C ASN A 34 9.74 3.26 32.35
N LEU A 35 10.08 4.27 31.56
CA LEU A 35 9.43 5.57 31.63
C LEU A 35 8.11 5.51 30.83
N PHE A 36 7.05 5.98 31.43
CA PHE A 36 5.71 6.02 30.84
C PHE A 36 5.01 7.33 31.17
N ASP A 37 4.21 7.81 30.23
CA ASP A 37 3.29 8.92 30.44
C ASP A 37 2.08 8.77 29.51
N ALA A 38 0.90 9.15 29.98
CA ALA A 38 -0.32 9.02 29.21
C ALA A 38 -0.36 9.86 27.93
N SER A 39 0.47 10.91 27.84
CA SER A 39 0.59 11.76 26.66
C SER A 39 1.44 11.15 25.55
N VAL A 40 2.16 10.05 25.81
CA VAL A 40 3.09 9.41 24.90
C VAL A 40 2.60 8.00 24.54
N GLY A 41 2.61 7.67 23.26
CA GLY A 41 2.19 6.35 22.80
C GLY A 41 3.16 5.25 23.24
N PHE A 42 2.62 4.13 23.69
CA PHE A 42 3.35 2.91 24.03
C PHE A 42 2.82 1.74 23.21
N GLY A 43 3.69 0.94 22.63
CA GLY A 43 3.31 -0.25 21.87
C GLY A 43 4.47 -0.79 21.05
N GLY A 44 4.25 -1.97 20.48
CA GLY A 44 5.29 -2.76 19.85
C GLY A 44 5.31 -2.72 18.32
N TYR A 45 6.25 -3.49 17.79
CA TYR A 45 6.39 -3.84 16.38
C TYR A 45 6.23 -5.34 16.21
N ARG A 46 5.86 -5.77 15.02
CA ARG A 46 5.79 -7.18 14.63
C ARG A 46 4.91 -7.99 15.58
N GLU A 47 5.39 -9.15 16.05
CA GLU A 47 4.66 -10.05 16.96
C GLU A 47 4.53 -9.54 18.40
N SER A 48 5.11 -8.39 18.73
CA SER A 48 4.76 -7.67 19.97
C SER A 48 3.45 -6.90 19.85
N GLY A 49 2.77 -6.98 18.71
CA GLY A 49 1.55 -6.25 18.41
C GLY A 49 1.80 -4.85 17.88
N PHE A 50 0.82 -4.30 17.19
CA PHE A 50 0.91 -3.01 16.51
C PHE A 50 0.02 -1.92 17.16
N GLY A 51 -0.86 -2.27 18.08
CA GLY A 51 -1.67 -1.32 18.84
C GLY A 51 -0.83 -0.36 19.67
N ARG A 52 -1.41 0.76 20.05
CA ARG A 52 -0.79 1.76 20.92
C ARG A 52 -1.67 2.07 22.11
N GLU A 53 -1.06 2.24 23.26
CA GLU A 53 -1.67 2.79 24.47
C GLU A 53 -1.11 4.18 24.71
N GLY A 54 -1.93 5.10 25.22
CA GLY A 54 -1.52 6.47 25.45
C GLY A 54 -1.26 7.26 24.16
N GLY A 55 -0.94 8.53 24.34
CA GLY A 55 -0.68 9.44 23.24
C GLY A 55 -1.87 9.61 22.29
N ARG A 56 -1.61 10.28 21.20
CA ARG A 56 -2.58 10.46 20.10
C ARG A 56 -2.84 9.14 19.37
N GLU A 57 -1.82 8.32 19.25
CA GLU A 57 -1.88 7.02 18.58
C GLU A 57 -2.83 6.05 19.31
N GLY A 58 -2.74 5.99 20.64
CA GLY A 58 -3.65 5.17 21.46
C GLY A 58 -5.09 5.64 21.36
N MET A 59 -5.32 6.96 21.27
CA MET A 59 -6.66 7.48 21.05
C MET A 59 -7.26 7.06 19.72
N TYR A 60 -6.46 6.97 18.66
CA TYR A 60 -6.93 6.54 17.32
C TYR A 60 -7.42 5.10 17.29
N GLU A 61 -6.97 4.22 18.18
CA GLU A 61 -7.45 2.85 18.27
C GLU A 61 -8.96 2.77 18.61
N TYR A 62 -9.49 3.80 19.26
CA TYR A 62 -10.91 3.90 19.66
C TYR A 62 -11.76 4.77 18.74
N LEU A 63 -11.16 5.37 17.69
CA LEU A 63 -11.83 6.31 16.81
C LEU A 63 -11.93 5.77 15.39
N LYS A 64 -13.04 6.08 14.74
CA LYS A 64 -13.23 5.87 13.30
C LYS A 64 -13.16 7.20 12.56
N PRO A 65 -12.47 7.29 11.42
CA PRO A 65 -12.47 8.51 10.62
C PRO A 65 -13.90 8.92 10.24
N LYS A 66 -14.26 10.18 10.49
CA LYS A 66 -15.59 10.70 10.14
C LYS A 66 -15.89 10.51 8.65
N ALA A 67 -14.91 10.71 7.79
CA ALA A 67 -15.03 10.51 6.35
C ALA A 67 -15.33 9.04 5.95
N TRP A 68 -15.10 8.08 6.86
CA TRP A 68 -15.45 6.66 6.64
C TRP A 68 -16.77 6.25 7.29
N SER A 69 -17.52 7.22 7.86
CA SER A 69 -18.84 6.95 8.45
C SER A 69 -19.90 6.90 7.36
N GLY A 70 -20.98 6.14 7.61
CA GLY A 70 -22.14 6.07 6.71
C GLY A 70 -21.87 5.39 5.36
N ARG A 71 -20.75 4.68 5.20
CA ARG A 71 -20.46 3.93 3.98
C ARG A 71 -21.52 2.86 3.71
N LYS A 72 -21.84 2.67 2.44
CA LYS A 72 -22.80 1.66 1.99
C LYS A 72 -22.11 0.30 1.82
N ALA A 73 -22.86 -0.77 2.03
CA ALA A 73 -22.36 -2.10 1.70
C ALA A 73 -22.07 -2.21 0.19
N ARG A 74 -20.97 -2.89 -0.15
CA ARG A 74 -20.64 -3.21 -1.53
C ARG A 74 -21.67 -4.20 -2.09
N ALA A 75 -22.18 -3.93 -3.27
CA ALA A 75 -23.02 -4.88 -3.95
C ALA A 75 -22.22 -6.14 -4.31
N LYS A 76 -22.89 -7.29 -4.27
CA LYS A 76 -22.25 -8.54 -4.71
C LYS A 76 -21.80 -8.39 -6.17
N ALA A 77 -20.55 -8.76 -6.43
CA ALA A 77 -20.01 -8.70 -7.78
C ALA A 77 -20.84 -9.55 -8.74
N LEU A 78 -21.25 -8.96 -9.84
CA LEU A 78 -21.91 -9.70 -10.91
C LEU A 78 -20.90 -10.68 -11.54
N PRO A 79 -21.31 -11.87 -12.00
CA PRO A 79 -20.45 -12.77 -12.73
C PRO A 79 -19.86 -12.06 -13.96
N GLN A 80 -18.65 -12.46 -14.34
CA GLN A 80 -18.07 -11.94 -15.58
C GLN A 80 -18.93 -12.35 -16.78
N PRO A 81 -19.11 -11.46 -17.77
CA PRO A 81 -19.86 -11.79 -18.99
C PRO A 81 -19.16 -12.94 -19.73
N ALA A 82 -19.93 -13.79 -20.39
CA ALA A 82 -19.35 -14.79 -21.28
C ALA A 82 -18.65 -14.12 -22.47
N PRO A 83 -17.55 -14.66 -22.98
CA PRO A 83 -16.88 -14.16 -24.18
C PRO A 83 -17.87 -14.14 -25.37
N THR A 84 -17.89 -13.04 -26.11
CA THR A 84 -18.64 -12.97 -27.37
C THR A 84 -17.82 -13.59 -28.52
N ALA A 85 -18.49 -14.20 -29.52
CA ALA A 85 -17.87 -14.94 -30.61
C ALA A 85 -17.00 -14.11 -31.58
N ASP A 86 -16.90 -12.78 -31.41
CA ASP A 86 -16.12 -11.88 -32.25
C ASP A 86 -14.58 -11.97 -32.05
N SER A 87 -14.09 -12.94 -31.29
CA SER A 87 -12.68 -13.18 -31.05
C SER A 87 -12.05 -14.18 -32.04
N ALA A 88 -12.73 -14.59 -33.09
CA ALA A 88 -12.19 -15.46 -34.14
C ALA A 88 -11.15 -14.68 -34.96
N GLY A 89 -9.89 -14.80 -34.60
CA GLY A 89 -8.77 -14.20 -35.31
C GLY A 89 -8.59 -14.80 -36.70
N PHE A 90 -8.09 -14.00 -37.60
CA PHE A 90 -7.64 -14.40 -38.93
C PHE A 90 -6.52 -15.42 -38.86
N GLY A 91 -6.73 -16.71 -38.86
CA GLY A 91 -5.84 -17.87 -39.10
C GLY A 91 -4.32 -17.76 -38.87
N VAL A 92 -3.80 -16.60 -38.51
CA VAL A 92 -2.42 -16.35 -38.11
C VAL A 92 -2.37 -16.24 -36.59
N PRO A 93 -1.50 -16.98 -35.88
CA PRO A 93 -1.36 -16.85 -34.45
C PRO A 93 -1.11 -15.36 -34.08
N PRO A 94 -1.91 -14.76 -33.20
CA PRO A 94 -1.70 -13.38 -32.81
C PRO A 94 -0.37 -13.25 -32.07
N ILE A 95 0.29 -12.12 -32.21
CA ILE A 95 1.44 -11.79 -31.37
C ILE A 95 0.97 -11.84 -29.91
N ASP A 96 1.69 -12.56 -29.09
CA ASP A 96 1.43 -12.64 -27.62
C ASP A 96 1.58 -11.22 -27.03
N ARG A 97 0.46 -10.63 -26.67
CA ARG A 97 0.36 -9.31 -26.03
C ARG A 97 -0.10 -9.42 -24.58
N THR A 98 -0.04 -10.61 -23.99
CA THR A 98 -0.39 -10.84 -22.60
C THR A 98 0.48 -9.97 -21.71
N ALA A 99 -0.15 -9.06 -20.95
CA ALA A 99 0.56 -8.27 -19.96
C ALA A 99 1.08 -9.22 -18.87
N LYS A 100 2.39 -9.19 -18.65
CA LYS A 100 3.06 -10.04 -17.65
C LYS A 100 2.89 -9.43 -16.26
N LEU A 101 3.35 -10.12 -15.23
CA LEU A 101 3.48 -9.55 -13.89
C LEU A 101 4.60 -8.51 -13.88
N PHE A 102 4.59 -7.59 -12.91
CA PHE A 102 5.66 -6.62 -12.71
C PHE A 102 6.32 -6.86 -11.35
N VAL A 103 7.51 -7.43 -11.34
CA VAL A 103 8.21 -7.84 -10.12
C VAL A 103 9.68 -7.45 -10.21
N GLY A 104 10.19 -6.78 -9.17
CA GLY A 104 11.58 -6.37 -9.11
C GLY A 104 11.95 -5.37 -10.21
N GLY A 105 11.04 -4.46 -10.57
CA GLY A 105 11.25 -3.41 -11.58
C GLY A 105 11.24 -3.91 -13.02
N LYS A 106 10.71 -5.09 -13.30
CA LYS A 106 10.64 -5.66 -14.65
C LYS A 106 9.41 -6.54 -14.86
N GLN A 107 9.04 -6.71 -16.11
CA GLN A 107 7.97 -7.61 -16.50
C GLN A 107 8.47 -9.07 -16.47
N VAL A 108 7.75 -9.93 -15.74
CA VAL A 108 8.06 -11.35 -15.61
C VAL A 108 6.85 -12.22 -15.96
N ARG A 109 7.08 -13.38 -16.60
CA ARG A 109 6.00 -14.33 -16.85
C ARG A 109 5.51 -14.92 -15.52
N PRO A 110 4.19 -15.15 -15.36
CA PRO A 110 3.71 -15.90 -14.20
C PRO A 110 4.30 -17.31 -14.18
N ASP A 111 4.55 -17.83 -12.99
CA ASP A 111 5.15 -19.17 -12.81
C ASP A 111 4.35 -20.28 -13.50
N GLY A 112 3.02 -20.21 -13.41
CA GLY A 112 2.12 -21.14 -14.08
C GLY A 112 2.02 -20.95 -15.60
N ASN A 113 2.54 -19.83 -16.11
CA ASN A 113 2.43 -19.42 -17.53
C ASN A 113 0.99 -19.37 -18.09
N TYR A 114 -0.01 -19.21 -17.21
CA TYR A 114 -1.40 -19.08 -17.61
C TYR A 114 -1.77 -17.61 -17.82
N PRO A 115 -2.47 -17.28 -18.92
CA PRO A 115 -3.10 -15.98 -19.10
C PRO A 115 -4.54 -16.01 -18.61
N ARG A 116 -5.07 -14.82 -18.28
CA ARG A 116 -6.48 -14.58 -18.05
C ARG A 116 -7.00 -13.52 -19.00
N ALA A 117 -8.11 -13.80 -19.67
CA ALA A 117 -8.78 -12.85 -20.54
C ALA A 117 -9.42 -11.72 -19.72
N VAL A 118 -9.27 -10.50 -20.21
CA VAL A 118 -9.95 -9.31 -19.69
C VAL A 118 -11.07 -8.94 -20.66
N LEU A 119 -12.29 -8.90 -20.13
CA LEU A 119 -13.49 -8.68 -20.93
C LEU A 119 -14.12 -7.31 -20.60
N SER A 120 -14.70 -6.66 -21.61
CA SER A 120 -15.57 -5.52 -21.38
C SER A 120 -16.89 -5.96 -20.73
N PRO A 121 -17.71 -5.04 -20.19
CA PRO A 121 -19.04 -5.37 -19.65
C PRO A 121 -19.99 -6.05 -20.66
N LYS A 122 -19.68 -5.93 -21.96
CA LYS A 122 -20.45 -6.55 -23.06
C LYS A 122 -19.82 -7.88 -23.54
N GLY A 123 -18.83 -8.43 -22.83
CA GLY A 123 -18.16 -9.69 -23.18
C GLY A 123 -17.11 -9.58 -24.30
N ARG A 124 -16.79 -8.36 -24.80
CA ARG A 124 -15.73 -8.18 -25.81
C ARG A 124 -14.37 -8.39 -25.17
N HIS A 125 -13.50 -9.16 -25.80
CA HIS A 125 -12.12 -9.36 -25.40
C HIS A 125 -11.31 -8.05 -25.56
N LEU A 126 -10.66 -7.62 -24.48
CA LEU A 126 -9.88 -6.37 -24.43
C LEU A 126 -8.37 -6.62 -24.38
N GLY A 127 -7.97 -7.78 -23.92
CA GLY A 127 -6.58 -8.18 -23.75
C GLY A 127 -6.46 -9.34 -22.77
N GLU A 128 -5.23 -9.68 -22.43
CA GLU A 128 -4.92 -10.73 -21.47
C GLU A 128 -3.90 -10.23 -20.45
N VAL A 129 -3.97 -10.77 -19.24
CA VAL A 129 -3.00 -10.56 -18.16
C VAL A 129 -2.50 -11.89 -17.66
N GLY A 130 -1.28 -11.90 -17.10
CA GLY A 130 -0.74 -13.08 -16.47
C GLY A 130 -1.58 -13.52 -15.26
N GLU A 131 -1.83 -14.81 -15.10
CA GLU A 131 -2.46 -15.39 -13.91
C GLU A 131 -1.39 -15.76 -12.90
N GLY A 132 -1.17 -14.87 -11.92
CA GLY A 132 -0.22 -15.06 -10.84
C GLY A 132 -0.66 -16.13 -9.85
N ASN A 133 0.30 -16.73 -9.18
CA ASN A 133 0.07 -17.78 -8.19
C ASN A 133 0.89 -17.54 -6.90
N ARG A 134 0.87 -18.52 -6.00
CA ARG A 134 1.61 -18.47 -4.72
C ARG A 134 3.10 -18.19 -4.89
N LYS A 135 3.75 -18.77 -5.91
CA LYS A 135 5.19 -18.56 -6.13
C LYS A 135 5.49 -17.16 -6.63
N ASP A 136 4.61 -16.60 -7.45
CA ASP A 136 4.74 -15.23 -7.93
C ASP A 136 4.63 -14.22 -6.78
N ILE A 137 3.69 -14.42 -5.84
CA ILE A 137 3.61 -13.61 -4.61
C ILE A 137 4.90 -13.73 -3.80
N ARG A 138 5.43 -14.95 -3.59
CA ARG A 138 6.71 -15.13 -2.87
C ARG A 138 7.85 -14.39 -3.52
N ASN A 139 7.96 -14.46 -4.86
CA ASN A 139 8.98 -13.75 -5.62
C ASN A 139 8.81 -12.23 -5.50
N ALA A 140 7.58 -11.73 -5.54
CA ALA A 140 7.26 -10.31 -5.37
C ALA A 140 7.60 -9.81 -3.95
N VAL A 141 7.30 -10.61 -2.91
CA VAL A 141 7.68 -10.30 -1.52
C VAL A 141 9.20 -10.30 -1.36
N ALA A 142 9.91 -11.27 -1.94
CA ALA A 142 11.38 -11.31 -1.92
C ALA A 142 11.97 -10.06 -2.60
N ALA A 143 11.43 -9.64 -3.76
CA ALA A 143 11.85 -8.42 -4.44
C ALA A 143 11.57 -7.16 -3.59
N ALA A 144 10.41 -7.11 -2.93
CA ALA A 144 10.07 -6.02 -2.02
C ALA A 144 11.01 -5.97 -0.80
N ARG A 145 11.40 -7.11 -0.23
CA ARG A 145 12.39 -7.18 0.85
C ARG A 145 13.77 -6.70 0.39
N ALA A 146 14.20 -7.07 -0.80
CA ALA A 146 15.47 -6.62 -1.37
C ALA A 146 15.51 -5.09 -1.61
N ALA A 147 14.35 -4.45 -1.81
CA ALA A 147 14.23 -3.00 -1.97
C ALA A 147 14.20 -2.22 -0.64
N GLU A 148 14.71 -2.80 0.45
CA GLU A 148 14.79 -2.18 1.79
C GLU A 148 15.46 -0.79 1.78
N PRO A 149 16.48 -0.49 0.96
CA PRO A 149 17.06 0.84 0.89
C PRO A 149 16.05 1.97 0.63
N TRP A 150 14.90 1.69 0.04
CA TRP A 150 13.81 2.66 -0.13
C TRP A 150 13.29 3.22 1.20
N ALA A 151 13.26 2.42 2.25
CA ALA A 151 12.86 2.87 3.58
C ALA A 151 13.77 3.98 4.15
N ARG A 152 15.03 4.02 3.69
CA ARG A 152 16.04 5.01 4.08
C ARG A 152 16.23 6.13 3.04
N ALA A 153 15.56 6.05 1.89
CA ALA A 153 15.56 7.15 0.93
C ALA A 153 15.03 8.43 1.60
N THR A 154 15.61 9.58 1.24
CA THR A 154 15.13 10.85 1.80
C THR A 154 13.68 11.10 1.43
N ALA A 155 12.94 11.74 2.31
CA ALA A 155 11.55 12.08 2.06
C ALA A 155 11.39 12.95 0.79
N HIS A 156 12.35 13.84 0.56
CA HIS A 156 12.41 14.64 -0.65
C HIS A 156 12.57 13.79 -1.93
N ASN A 157 13.45 12.80 -1.93
CA ASN A 157 13.59 11.89 -3.07
C ASN A 157 12.30 11.10 -3.35
N ARG A 158 11.63 10.64 -2.28
CA ARG A 158 10.33 9.98 -2.43
C ARG A 158 9.26 10.92 -3.02
N ALA A 159 9.26 12.19 -2.59
CA ALA A 159 8.39 13.22 -3.15
C ALA A 159 8.62 13.42 -4.65
N GLN A 160 9.88 13.58 -5.06
CA GLN A 160 10.26 13.75 -6.48
C GLN A 160 9.76 12.61 -7.35
N ILE A 161 9.96 11.36 -6.91
CA ILE A 161 9.50 10.18 -7.66
C ILE A 161 7.97 10.17 -7.80
N LEU A 162 7.22 10.56 -6.75
CA LEU A 162 5.76 10.69 -6.84
C LEU A 162 5.33 11.79 -7.82
N TYR A 163 6.06 12.89 -7.90
CA TYR A 163 5.82 13.94 -8.91
C TYR A 163 6.10 13.42 -10.33
N TYR A 164 7.18 12.69 -10.55
CA TYR A 164 7.45 12.07 -11.85
C TYR A 164 6.36 11.07 -12.25
N LEU A 165 5.85 10.28 -11.29
CA LEU A 165 4.70 9.40 -11.54
C LEU A 165 3.46 10.19 -11.97
N ALA A 166 3.18 11.33 -11.33
CA ALA A 166 2.05 12.18 -11.67
C ALA A 166 2.21 12.81 -13.07
N GLU A 167 3.38 13.33 -13.38
CA GLU A 167 3.70 13.95 -14.68
C GLU A 167 3.65 12.93 -15.81
N ASN A 168 4.26 11.76 -15.64
CA ASN A 168 4.26 10.69 -16.64
C ASN A 168 2.86 10.10 -16.85
N LEU A 169 2.05 9.98 -15.80
CA LEU A 169 0.64 9.60 -15.93
C LEU A 169 -0.15 10.69 -16.68
N SER A 170 0.10 11.96 -16.39
CA SER A 170 -0.55 13.10 -17.05
C SER A 170 -0.26 13.12 -18.56
N ALA A 171 0.99 12.88 -18.96
CA ALA A 171 1.39 12.80 -20.36
C ALA A 171 0.67 11.68 -21.13
N ARG A 172 0.19 10.65 -20.44
CA ARG A 172 -0.53 9.49 -20.99
C ARG A 172 -2.02 9.48 -20.63
N GLY A 173 -2.56 10.58 -20.11
CA GLY A 173 -3.91 10.66 -19.55
C GLY A 173 -5.01 10.18 -20.50
N ASP A 174 -4.93 10.51 -21.79
CA ASP A 174 -5.92 10.09 -22.79
C ASP A 174 -5.87 8.59 -23.09
N GLU A 175 -4.70 7.96 -23.01
CA GLU A 175 -4.53 6.51 -23.14
C GLU A 175 -5.21 5.78 -21.98
N PHE A 176 -4.93 6.20 -20.75
CA PHE A 176 -5.55 5.63 -19.56
C PHE A 176 -7.06 5.84 -19.52
N ALA A 177 -7.55 7.03 -19.90
CA ALA A 177 -8.99 7.30 -19.97
C ALA A 177 -9.70 6.37 -20.97
N ARG A 178 -9.12 6.15 -22.14
CA ARG A 178 -9.64 5.17 -23.11
C ARG A 178 -9.64 3.76 -22.56
N ARG A 179 -8.54 3.34 -21.90
CA ARG A 179 -8.43 2.01 -21.28
C ARG A 179 -9.51 1.79 -20.23
N ILE A 180 -9.70 2.73 -19.32
CA ILE A 180 -10.74 2.69 -18.28
C ILE A 180 -12.14 2.60 -18.91
N ALA A 181 -12.44 3.47 -19.87
CA ALA A 181 -13.74 3.47 -20.55
C ALA A 181 -14.06 2.11 -21.19
N TYR A 182 -13.10 1.49 -21.86
CA TYR A 182 -13.28 0.16 -22.47
C TYR A 182 -13.46 -0.96 -21.44
N MET A 183 -12.71 -0.94 -20.34
CA MET A 183 -12.79 -1.98 -19.31
C MET A 183 -14.08 -1.88 -18.49
N THR A 184 -14.47 -0.69 -18.10
CA THR A 184 -15.57 -0.47 -17.15
C THR A 184 -16.92 -0.15 -17.82
N GLY A 185 -16.87 0.29 -19.07
CA GLY A 185 -18.08 0.73 -19.81
C GLY A 185 -18.56 2.13 -19.43
N VAL A 186 -17.82 2.88 -18.62
CA VAL A 186 -18.13 4.28 -18.31
C VAL A 186 -17.89 5.19 -19.51
N SER A 187 -18.50 6.37 -19.53
CA SER A 187 -18.22 7.36 -20.59
C SER A 187 -16.78 7.84 -20.54
N GLY A 188 -16.23 8.25 -21.69
CA GLY A 188 -14.89 8.81 -21.76
C GLY A 188 -14.66 9.99 -20.81
N ALA A 189 -15.68 10.85 -20.63
CA ALA A 189 -15.62 11.95 -19.68
C ALA A 189 -15.46 11.46 -18.21
N LYS A 190 -16.20 10.44 -17.80
CA LYS A 190 -16.06 9.85 -16.46
C LYS A 190 -14.70 9.17 -16.28
N ALA A 191 -14.23 8.45 -17.31
CA ALA A 191 -12.92 7.84 -17.29
C ALA A 191 -11.79 8.90 -17.18
N ARG A 192 -11.95 10.04 -17.84
CA ARG A 192 -10.99 11.16 -17.72
C ARG A 192 -10.98 11.73 -16.32
N VAL A 193 -12.12 11.89 -15.65
CA VAL A 193 -12.20 12.32 -14.24
C VAL A 193 -11.42 11.37 -13.33
N GLU A 194 -11.49 10.06 -13.57
CA GLU A 194 -10.72 9.08 -12.79
C GLU A 194 -9.21 9.26 -12.97
N VAL A 195 -8.77 9.50 -14.20
CA VAL A 195 -7.34 9.74 -14.49
C VAL A 195 -6.86 11.03 -13.82
N ASP A 196 -7.63 12.13 -13.98
CA ASP A 196 -7.29 13.42 -13.39
C ASP A 196 -7.21 13.34 -11.86
N ALA A 197 -8.16 12.66 -11.22
CA ALA A 197 -8.13 12.41 -9.77
C ALA A 197 -6.92 11.55 -9.36
N SER A 198 -6.49 10.61 -10.20
CA SER A 198 -5.30 9.78 -9.94
C SER A 198 -4.02 10.61 -10.02
N ILE A 199 -3.92 11.52 -10.99
CA ILE A 199 -2.79 12.46 -11.13
C ILE A 199 -2.72 13.38 -9.91
N GLU A 200 -3.84 14.00 -9.53
CA GLU A 200 -3.92 14.85 -8.34
C GLU A 200 -3.54 14.08 -7.06
N ARG A 201 -3.95 12.82 -6.95
CA ARG A 201 -3.62 11.95 -5.83
C ARG A 201 -2.12 11.70 -5.70
N LEU A 202 -1.42 11.47 -6.81
CA LEU A 202 0.03 11.31 -6.83
C LEU A 202 0.74 12.62 -6.43
N PHE A 203 0.32 13.77 -6.94
CA PHE A 203 0.84 15.07 -6.53
C PHE A 203 0.62 15.34 -5.05
N SER A 204 -0.57 15.04 -4.55
CA SER A 204 -0.91 15.23 -3.14
C SER A 204 -0.01 14.38 -2.21
N TYR A 205 0.16 13.08 -2.49
CA TYR A 205 1.04 12.25 -1.68
C TYR A 205 2.52 12.58 -1.86
N GLY A 206 2.94 13.07 -3.03
CA GLY A 206 4.25 13.69 -3.22
C GLY A 206 4.47 14.88 -2.30
N ALA A 207 3.47 15.77 -2.22
CA ALA A 207 3.51 16.93 -1.32
C ALA A 207 3.53 16.54 0.17
N TRP A 208 2.89 15.43 0.55
CA TRP A 208 2.90 14.92 1.93
C TRP A 208 4.18 14.19 2.31
N ALA A 209 4.92 13.64 1.36
CA ALA A 209 6.02 12.70 1.64
C ALA A 209 7.09 13.28 2.59
N ASP A 210 7.38 14.56 2.49
CA ASP A 210 8.36 15.28 3.30
C ASP A 210 7.72 16.23 4.35
N LYS A 211 6.42 16.14 4.57
CA LYS A 211 5.67 17.01 5.50
C LYS A 211 4.84 16.26 6.52
N PHE A 212 4.74 14.95 6.40
CA PHE A 212 4.08 14.10 7.38
C PHE A 212 5.09 13.60 8.40
N GLU A 213 5.52 14.52 9.27
CA GLU A 213 6.59 14.32 10.24
C GLU A 213 6.06 13.75 11.56
N GLY A 214 6.99 13.23 12.38
CA GLY A 214 6.72 12.86 13.77
C GLY A 214 6.49 14.08 14.67
N THR A 215 6.33 13.83 15.95
CA THR A 215 6.08 14.87 16.97
C THR A 215 7.07 14.77 18.11
N ILE A 216 7.21 15.87 18.88
CA ILE A 216 7.98 15.89 20.11
C ILE A 216 6.98 16.02 21.25
N HIS A 217 7.08 15.13 22.25
CA HIS A 217 6.30 15.20 23.48
C HIS A 217 7.16 15.75 24.63
N ALA A 218 6.55 16.57 25.49
CA ALA A 218 7.12 17.05 26.73
C ALA A 218 6.33 16.44 27.91
N PRO A 219 6.63 15.19 28.33
CA PRO A 219 5.98 14.57 29.47
C PRO A 219 6.34 15.31 30.76
N PRO A 220 5.56 15.14 31.86
CA PRO A 220 5.79 15.85 33.12
C PRO A 220 7.00 15.31 33.91
N LEU A 221 8.10 15.12 33.23
CA LEU A 221 9.42 14.72 33.75
C LEU A 221 10.50 15.48 33.00
N ARG A 222 11.72 15.56 33.56
CA ARG A 222 12.85 16.24 32.90
C ARG A 222 13.34 15.41 31.70
N GLY A 223 12.77 15.68 30.52
CA GLY A 223 13.09 14.95 29.29
C GLY A 223 12.21 15.37 28.13
N VAL A 224 12.51 14.79 26.98
CA VAL A 224 11.69 14.89 25.77
C VAL A 224 11.45 13.49 25.20
N VAL A 225 10.38 13.31 24.46
CA VAL A 225 10.14 12.10 23.70
C VAL A 225 9.97 12.44 22.23
N LEU A 226 10.76 11.77 21.39
CA LEU A 226 10.67 11.86 19.94
C LEU A 226 9.70 10.77 19.45
N ALA A 227 8.53 11.14 18.97
CA ALA A 227 7.61 10.23 18.30
C ALA A 227 7.94 10.24 16.81
N MET A 228 8.77 9.31 16.37
CA MET A 228 9.28 9.22 15.01
C MET A 228 8.34 8.37 14.14
N HIS A 229 8.04 8.86 12.93
CA HIS A 229 7.33 8.09 11.92
C HIS A 229 8.30 7.18 11.17
N GLU A 230 7.96 5.90 11.09
CA GLU A 230 8.74 4.89 10.37
C GLU A 230 7.86 4.10 9.39
N PRO A 231 8.40 3.65 8.24
CA PRO A 231 7.67 2.74 7.38
C PRO A 231 7.39 1.42 8.11
N ILE A 232 6.25 0.80 7.79
CA ILE A 232 5.89 -0.51 8.32
C ILE A 232 6.81 -1.60 7.76
N GLY A 233 7.08 -1.55 6.45
CA GLY A 233 7.92 -2.53 5.79
C GLY A 233 7.41 -2.94 4.41
N VAL A 234 7.15 -4.23 4.22
CA VAL A 234 6.50 -4.78 3.03
C VAL A 234 5.00 -4.83 3.27
N VAL A 235 4.24 -4.16 2.43
CA VAL A 235 2.78 -4.09 2.53
C VAL A 235 2.15 -4.80 1.34
N GLY A 236 1.31 -5.79 1.62
CA GLY A 236 0.39 -6.36 0.64
C GLY A 236 -0.80 -5.43 0.45
N ALA A 237 -1.23 -5.19 -0.79
CA ALA A 237 -2.40 -4.37 -1.07
C ALA A 237 -3.28 -5.04 -2.12
N ALA A 238 -4.58 -5.22 -1.84
CA ALA A 238 -5.56 -5.70 -2.79
C ALA A 238 -6.54 -4.59 -3.14
N CYS A 239 -6.56 -4.24 -4.44
CA CYS A 239 -7.33 -3.11 -4.94
C CYS A 239 -8.81 -3.45 -5.11
N PRO A 240 -9.69 -2.45 -4.99
CA PRO A 240 -11.11 -2.59 -5.31
C PRO A 240 -11.33 -2.72 -6.83
N ASP A 241 -12.53 -3.13 -7.21
CA ASP A 241 -12.93 -3.15 -8.62
C ASP A 241 -13.53 -1.81 -9.08
N GLU A 242 -13.95 -0.97 -8.14
CA GLU A 242 -14.41 0.38 -8.38
C GLU A 242 -13.23 1.32 -8.58
N ALA A 243 -13.31 2.19 -9.57
CA ALA A 243 -12.25 3.15 -9.91
C ALA A 243 -10.85 2.46 -10.00
N PRO A 244 -10.63 1.57 -11.00
CA PRO A 244 -9.50 0.65 -11.04
C PRO A 244 -8.13 1.34 -11.08
N LEU A 245 -8.02 2.54 -11.64
CA LEU A 245 -6.78 3.32 -11.60
C LEU A 245 -6.70 4.14 -10.31
N LEU A 246 -7.76 4.86 -9.96
CA LEU A 246 -7.74 5.73 -8.78
C LEU A 246 -7.63 4.92 -7.49
N GLY A 247 -8.33 3.78 -7.37
CA GLY A 247 -8.18 2.87 -6.25
C GLY A 247 -6.76 2.31 -6.14
N PHE A 248 -6.17 1.90 -7.25
CA PHE A 248 -4.79 1.42 -7.31
C PHE A 248 -3.80 2.50 -6.87
N VAL A 249 -3.87 3.70 -7.45
CA VAL A 249 -2.99 4.83 -7.10
C VAL A 249 -3.17 5.25 -5.64
N SER A 250 -4.41 5.29 -5.14
CA SER A 250 -4.72 5.69 -3.76
C SER A 250 -4.16 4.73 -2.72
N LEU A 251 -3.91 3.46 -3.08
CA LEU A 251 -3.29 2.50 -2.18
C LEU A 251 -1.76 2.53 -2.28
N ILE A 252 -1.17 2.61 -3.47
CA ILE A 252 0.28 2.56 -3.59
C ILE A 252 0.95 3.88 -3.20
N ALA A 253 0.38 5.04 -3.56
CA ALA A 253 1.01 6.33 -3.37
C ALA A 253 1.33 6.66 -1.89
N PRO A 254 0.40 6.55 -0.92
CA PRO A 254 0.71 6.79 0.49
C PRO A 254 1.74 5.81 1.04
N LEU A 255 1.70 4.54 0.60
CA LEU A 255 2.63 3.52 1.04
C LEU A 255 4.07 3.84 0.62
N ILE A 256 4.29 4.14 -0.67
CA ILE A 256 5.63 4.47 -1.16
C ILE A 256 6.10 5.85 -0.70
N ALA A 257 5.20 6.83 -0.53
CA ALA A 257 5.52 8.14 0.06
C ALA A 257 6.16 7.98 1.45
N MET A 258 5.65 7.06 2.25
CA MET A 258 6.13 6.79 3.61
C MET A 258 7.27 5.76 3.66
N GLY A 259 7.85 5.35 2.53
CA GLY A 259 9.01 4.47 2.47
C GLY A 259 8.70 2.97 2.54
N ASN A 260 7.43 2.56 2.43
CA ASN A 260 7.08 1.15 2.33
C ASN A 260 7.36 0.60 0.94
N ARG A 261 7.46 -0.73 0.84
CA ARG A 261 7.49 -1.48 -0.40
C ARG A 261 6.19 -2.23 -0.53
N VAL A 262 5.67 -2.31 -1.75
CA VAL A 262 4.30 -2.79 -1.98
C VAL A 262 4.29 -4.01 -2.89
N VAL A 263 3.52 -5.02 -2.49
CA VAL A 263 3.08 -6.10 -3.37
C VAL A 263 1.59 -5.91 -3.58
N VAL A 264 1.21 -5.41 -4.75
CA VAL A 264 -0.17 -5.04 -5.04
C VAL A 264 -0.83 -6.04 -5.98
N VAL A 265 -2.03 -6.46 -5.60
CA VAL A 265 -2.96 -7.21 -6.42
C VAL A 265 -3.99 -6.21 -6.95
N PRO A 266 -3.94 -5.83 -8.24
CA PRO A 266 -4.86 -4.86 -8.80
C PRO A 266 -6.29 -5.40 -8.89
N SER A 267 -7.21 -4.57 -9.35
CA SER A 267 -8.58 -5.00 -9.62
C SER A 267 -8.57 -6.30 -10.44
N GLU A 268 -9.29 -7.31 -9.95
CA GLU A 268 -9.39 -8.58 -10.66
C GLU A 268 -10.18 -8.45 -11.97
N ARG A 269 -11.18 -7.58 -11.97
CA ARG A 269 -12.06 -7.35 -13.13
C ARG A 269 -11.44 -6.39 -14.15
N HIS A 270 -10.68 -5.41 -13.69
CA HIS A 270 -10.19 -4.29 -14.50
C HIS A 270 -8.66 -4.11 -14.37
N PRO A 271 -7.84 -5.16 -14.58
CA PRO A 271 -6.41 -5.13 -14.27
C PRO A 271 -5.57 -4.31 -15.26
N LEU A 272 -6.09 -4.02 -16.46
CA LEU A 272 -5.27 -3.41 -17.52
C LEU A 272 -4.79 -1.98 -17.20
N ALA A 273 -5.52 -1.23 -16.37
CA ALA A 273 -5.04 0.08 -15.92
C ALA A 273 -3.74 -0.05 -15.10
N ALA A 274 -3.64 -1.08 -14.24
CA ALA A 274 -2.44 -1.34 -13.47
C ALA A 274 -1.30 -1.90 -14.33
N THR A 275 -1.60 -2.71 -15.36
CA THR A 275 -0.56 -3.20 -16.27
C THR A 275 -0.03 -2.11 -17.22
N ASP A 276 -0.87 -1.18 -17.66
CA ASP A 276 -0.43 -0.02 -18.43
C ASP A 276 0.43 0.93 -17.57
N PHE A 277 0.26 0.91 -16.24
CA PHE A 277 1.02 1.71 -15.29
C PHE A 277 2.48 1.24 -15.12
N TYR A 278 2.86 0.05 -15.62
CA TYR A 278 4.25 -0.43 -15.60
C TYR A 278 5.21 0.57 -16.23
N GLN A 279 4.84 1.12 -17.39
CA GLN A 279 5.68 2.12 -18.07
C GLN A 279 5.77 3.43 -17.27
N VAL A 280 4.72 3.82 -16.56
CA VAL A 280 4.76 4.98 -15.67
C VAL A 280 5.76 4.74 -14.53
N LEU A 281 5.76 3.53 -13.94
CA LEU A 281 6.75 3.16 -12.92
C LEU A 281 8.18 3.16 -13.46
N GLU A 282 8.40 2.55 -14.65
CA GLU A 282 9.72 2.42 -15.27
C GLU A 282 10.31 3.78 -15.68
N THR A 283 9.47 4.72 -16.12
CA THR A 283 9.90 6.05 -16.57
C THR A 283 9.94 7.11 -15.47
N SER A 284 9.59 6.75 -14.23
CA SER A 284 9.53 7.67 -13.08
C SER A 284 10.58 7.36 -12.02
N ASP A 285 11.64 6.67 -12.38
CA ASP A 285 12.77 6.32 -11.49
C ASP A 285 12.37 5.57 -10.21
N VAL A 286 11.23 4.85 -10.23
CA VAL A 286 10.81 4.02 -9.10
C VAL A 286 11.80 2.87 -8.94
N PRO A 287 12.50 2.74 -7.79
CA PRO A 287 13.50 1.69 -7.64
C PRO A 287 12.91 0.28 -7.76
N ALA A 288 13.69 -0.62 -8.34
CA ALA A 288 13.28 -2.01 -8.53
C ALA A 288 12.81 -2.65 -7.22
N GLY A 289 11.63 -3.26 -7.20
CA GLY A 289 11.04 -3.93 -6.03
C GLY A 289 10.26 -3.01 -5.07
N VAL A 290 10.28 -1.69 -5.25
CA VAL A 290 9.45 -0.77 -4.44
C VAL A 290 7.96 -1.00 -4.70
N VAL A 291 7.59 -1.16 -5.97
CA VAL A 291 6.23 -1.55 -6.38
C VAL A 291 6.31 -2.86 -7.16
N ASN A 292 5.57 -3.87 -6.73
CA ASN A 292 5.45 -5.15 -7.41
C ASN A 292 3.97 -5.41 -7.67
N ILE A 293 3.60 -5.74 -8.91
CA ILE A 293 2.20 -5.91 -9.33
C ILE A 293 2.00 -7.36 -9.78
N VAL A 294 1.11 -8.07 -9.09
CA VAL A 294 0.77 -9.46 -9.38
C VAL A 294 -0.71 -9.52 -9.72
N THR A 295 -1.01 -9.70 -11.00
CA THR A 295 -2.38 -9.94 -11.49
C THR A 295 -2.77 -11.40 -11.26
N GLY A 296 -4.06 -11.67 -10.99
CA GLY A 296 -4.53 -13.03 -10.71
C GLY A 296 -5.85 -13.02 -9.94
N GLY A 297 -6.33 -14.20 -9.53
CA GLY A 297 -7.47 -14.35 -8.62
C GLY A 297 -7.19 -13.67 -7.29
N ARG A 298 -7.96 -12.59 -7.00
CA ARG A 298 -7.70 -11.74 -5.84
C ARG A 298 -7.70 -12.51 -4.53
N ASP A 299 -8.71 -13.34 -4.31
CA ASP A 299 -8.87 -14.05 -3.03
C ASP A 299 -7.74 -15.06 -2.78
N ASP A 300 -7.28 -15.77 -3.82
CA ASP A 300 -6.16 -16.70 -3.75
C ASP A 300 -4.83 -15.98 -3.47
N LEU A 301 -4.58 -14.87 -4.15
CA LEU A 301 -3.35 -14.06 -3.96
C LEU A 301 -3.34 -13.37 -2.60
N VAL A 302 -4.47 -12.83 -2.15
CA VAL A 302 -4.63 -12.20 -0.82
C VAL A 302 -4.40 -13.21 0.29
N LYS A 303 -4.90 -14.46 0.14
CA LYS A 303 -4.63 -15.53 1.08
C LYS A 303 -3.12 -15.74 1.26
N VAL A 304 -2.37 -15.80 0.18
CA VAL A 304 -0.91 -15.98 0.25
C VAL A 304 -0.24 -14.80 0.92
N LEU A 305 -0.65 -13.55 0.62
CA LEU A 305 -0.12 -12.35 1.27
C LEU A 305 -0.43 -12.34 2.78
N ALA A 306 -1.64 -12.76 3.16
CA ALA A 306 -2.06 -12.83 4.55
C ALA A 306 -1.26 -13.84 5.37
N GLU A 307 -0.95 -15.00 4.78
CA GLU A 307 -0.20 -16.08 5.42
C GLU A 307 1.33 -15.87 5.38
N HIS A 308 1.84 -14.89 4.59
CA HIS A 308 3.28 -14.73 4.37
C HIS A 308 3.96 -13.99 5.52
N ASP A 309 4.94 -14.61 6.17
CA ASP A 309 5.64 -14.05 7.33
C ASP A 309 6.43 -12.76 7.02
N ASP A 310 6.93 -12.64 5.78
CA ASP A 310 7.66 -11.45 5.33
C ASP A 310 6.76 -10.31 4.79
N VAL A 311 5.45 -10.39 4.96
CA VAL A 311 4.52 -9.28 4.76
C VAL A 311 4.21 -8.68 6.11
N ASP A 312 4.50 -7.37 6.28
CA ASP A 312 4.40 -6.67 7.57
C ASP A 312 3.01 -6.04 7.79
N ALA A 313 2.30 -5.72 6.71
CA ALA A 313 0.91 -5.24 6.75
C ALA A 313 0.13 -5.69 5.50
N LEU A 314 -1.20 -5.70 5.61
CA LEU A 314 -2.09 -6.11 4.53
C LEU A 314 -3.29 -5.16 4.43
N TRP A 315 -3.47 -4.54 3.27
CA TRP A 315 -4.59 -3.68 2.96
C TRP A 315 -5.53 -4.37 1.95
N VAL A 316 -6.79 -4.58 2.31
CA VAL A 316 -7.74 -5.31 1.44
C VAL A 316 -9.04 -4.52 1.31
N PHE A 317 -9.36 -4.15 0.07
CA PHE A 317 -10.59 -3.47 -0.30
C PHE A 317 -11.42 -4.39 -1.21
N GLY A 318 -12.41 -5.05 -0.64
CA GLY A 318 -13.15 -6.10 -1.33
C GLY A 318 -14.44 -6.49 -0.63
N SER A 319 -14.78 -7.78 -0.64
CA SER A 319 -15.97 -8.29 0.04
C SER A 319 -15.76 -8.36 1.56
N GLN A 320 -16.85 -8.53 2.30
CA GLN A 320 -16.80 -8.79 3.73
C GLN A 320 -16.05 -10.09 4.05
N GLU A 321 -16.27 -11.11 3.24
CA GLU A 321 -15.59 -12.42 3.37
C GLU A 321 -14.09 -12.30 3.13
N ALA A 322 -13.67 -11.53 2.11
CA ALA A 322 -12.25 -11.25 1.84
C ALA A 322 -11.60 -10.51 3.02
N SER A 323 -12.28 -9.52 3.59
CA SER A 323 -11.83 -8.79 4.78
C SER A 323 -11.65 -9.70 5.98
N ALA A 324 -12.66 -10.51 6.32
CA ALA A 324 -12.62 -11.46 7.44
C ALA A 324 -11.54 -12.53 7.24
N SER A 325 -11.34 -13.01 6.01
CA SER A 325 -10.29 -13.96 5.67
C SER A 325 -8.90 -13.36 5.83
N ALA A 326 -8.70 -12.12 5.35
CA ALA A 326 -7.44 -11.40 5.47
C ALA A 326 -7.04 -11.20 6.94
N GLU A 327 -7.95 -10.75 7.79
CA GLU A 327 -7.72 -10.59 9.23
C GLU A 327 -7.36 -11.91 9.90
N ARG A 328 -8.16 -12.96 9.68
CA ARG A 328 -7.94 -14.27 10.28
C ARG A 328 -6.61 -14.89 9.88
N LEU A 329 -6.23 -14.82 8.61
CA LEU A 329 -5.01 -15.43 8.11
C LEU A 329 -3.75 -14.63 8.45
N SER A 330 -3.90 -13.37 8.81
CA SER A 330 -2.82 -12.48 9.23
C SER A 330 -2.36 -12.69 10.68
N ILE A 331 -3.03 -13.56 11.44
CA ILE A 331 -2.71 -13.84 12.85
C ILE A 331 -1.30 -14.43 13.02
N GLY A 332 -0.79 -15.19 12.03
CA GLY A 332 0.46 -15.95 12.14
C GLY A 332 1.68 -15.13 12.56
N ASN A 333 1.78 -13.89 12.08
CA ASN A 333 2.86 -12.95 12.41
C ASN A 333 2.33 -11.61 12.96
N LEU A 334 1.05 -11.55 13.36
CA LEU A 334 0.38 -10.35 13.87
C LEU A 334 0.56 -9.13 12.95
N LYS A 335 0.50 -9.34 11.62
CA LYS A 335 0.63 -8.22 10.69
C LYS A 335 -0.57 -7.26 10.80
N ARG A 336 -0.28 -5.99 10.62
CA ARG A 336 -1.31 -4.95 10.66
C ARG A 336 -2.23 -5.06 9.45
N THR A 337 -3.54 -5.09 9.68
CA THR A 337 -4.55 -5.14 8.62
C THR A 337 -5.29 -3.80 8.49
N LEU A 338 -5.61 -3.43 7.24
CA LEU A 338 -6.55 -2.37 6.90
C LEU A 338 -7.55 -2.93 5.91
N VAL A 339 -8.79 -3.12 6.35
CA VAL A 339 -9.84 -3.74 5.54
C VAL A 339 -11.09 -2.87 5.54
N ASP A 340 -11.89 -2.96 4.49
CA ASP A 340 -13.11 -2.17 4.34
C ASP A 340 -14.39 -2.86 4.83
N HIS A 341 -14.28 -4.14 5.24
CA HIS A 341 -15.41 -4.97 5.70
C HIS A 341 -16.57 -5.02 4.69
N GLY A 342 -16.26 -4.99 3.40
CA GLY A 342 -17.28 -4.98 2.35
C GLY A 342 -18.02 -3.65 2.19
N LEU A 343 -17.52 -2.58 2.80
CA LEU A 343 -18.12 -1.24 2.70
C LEU A 343 -17.44 -0.45 1.58
N LEU A 344 -18.26 0.14 0.71
CA LEU A 344 -17.77 0.99 -0.37
C LEU A 344 -17.05 2.21 0.19
N LEU A 345 -15.87 2.49 -0.34
CA LEU A 345 -15.18 3.75 -0.15
C LEU A 345 -15.35 4.60 -1.41
N ASP A 346 -15.75 5.84 -1.25
CA ASP A 346 -15.76 6.78 -2.37
C ASP A 346 -14.33 7.26 -2.63
N TRP A 347 -13.69 6.66 -3.64
CA TRP A 347 -12.31 6.96 -4.00
C TRP A 347 -12.12 8.40 -4.49
N TYR A 348 -13.21 9.08 -4.91
CA TYR A 348 -13.17 10.47 -5.32
C TYR A 348 -13.31 11.44 -4.13
N ASP A 349 -13.79 10.97 -2.98
CA ASP A 349 -13.81 11.78 -1.76
C ASP A 349 -12.39 11.97 -1.22
N ARG A 350 -11.87 13.18 -1.37
CA ARG A 350 -10.52 13.54 -0.93
C ARG A 350 -10.37 13.40 0.59
N ALA A 351 -11.41 13.72 1.37
CA ALA A 351 -11.35 13.59 2.83
C ALA A 351 -11.22 12.13 3.29
N ALA A 352 -11.75 11.19 2.50
CA ALA A 352 -11.71 9.76 2.81
C ALA A 352 -10.45 9.05 2.29
N CYS A 353 -9.92 9.47 1.13
CA CYS A 353 -8.93 8.73 0.37
C CYS A 353 -7.63 9.50 0.09
N GLU A 354 -7.45 10.70 0.66
CA GLU A 354 -6.27 11.52 0.49
C GLU A 354 -5.79 12.07 1.84
N GLY A 355 -4.48 12.20 2.01
CA GLY A 355 -3.90 12.83 3.19
C GLY A 355 -3.81 11.92 4.44
N PRO A 356 -4.00 12.49 5.65
CA PRO A 356 -3.55 11.87 6.90
C PRO A 356 -4.14 10.50 7.24
N ILE A 357 -5.34 10.16 6.74
CA ILE A 357 -5.98 8.88 7.10
C ILE A 357 -5.12 7.71 6.60
N LEU A 358 -4.85 7.66 5.28
CA LEU A 358 -4.07 6.56 4.71
C LEU A 358 -2.58 6.66 5.09
N LEU A 359 -2.04 7.88 5.27
CA LEU A 359 -0.66 8.05 5.73
C LEU A 359 -0.44 7.45 7.13
N ARG A 360 -1.38 7.63 8.07
CA ARG A 360 -1.30 7.00 9.39
C ARG A 360 -1.32 5.47 9.32
N HIS A 361 -2.11 4.91 8.40
CA HIS A 361 -2.11 3.46 8.17
C HIS A 361 -0.84 2.97 7.46
N ALA A 362 -0.11 3.84 6.79
CA ALA A 362 1.14 3.53 6.10
C ALA A 362 2.38 3.63 7.00
N LEU A 363 2.23 3.98 8.26
CA LEU A 363 3.32 4.21 9.21
C LEU A 363 3.16 3.42 10.48
N GLN A 364 4.27 3.32 11.21
CA GLN A 364 4.31 3.01 12.63
C GLN A 364 5.08 4.11 13.39
N VAL A 365 4.75 4.30 14.66
CA VAL A 365 5.37 5.32 15.49
C VAL A 365 6.33 4.67 16.47
N LYS A 366 7.58 5.17 16.50
CA LYS A 366 8.60 4.84 17.48
C LYS A 366 8.73 5.98 18.46
N ASN A 367 8.60 5.70 19.75
CA ASN A 367 8.78 6.69 20.81
C ASN A 367 10.15 6.54 21.46
N ILE A 368 11.03 7.53 21.30
CA ILE A 368 12.38 7.55 21.87
C ILE A 368 12.35 8.53 23.06
N TRP A 369 12.51 7.99 24.27
CA TRP A 369 12.56 8.74 25.52
C TRP A 369 13.99 9.19 25.80
N ILE A 370 14.17 10.47 26.01
CA ILE A 370 15.47 11.11 26.26
C ILE A 370 15.35 11.96 27.52
N PRO A 371 15.46 11.34 28.71
CA PRO A 371 15.52 12.10 29.95
C PRO A 371 16.84 12.88 30.03
N TYR A 372 16.83 14.04 30.69
CA TYR A 372 18.02 14.86 30.91
C TYR A 372 17.99 15.49 32.29
N GLY A 373 19.19 15.72 32.83
CA GLY A 373 19.42 16.26 34.18
C GLY A 373 19.38 15.17 35.24
N ASP A 374 19.94 15.52 36.38
CA ASP A 374 20.01 14.69 37.61
C ASP A 374 18.65 14.59 38.30
#